data_a9bdd2ccf4454d588579892e62d09b44
#
_entry.id   a9bdd2ccf4454d588579892e62d09b44
#
_cell.length_a   1.000
_cell.length_b   1.000
_cell.length_c   1.000
_cell.angle_alpha   90.00
_cell.angle_beta   90.00
_cell.angle_gamma   90.00
#
_symmetry.space_group_name_H-M   'P 1'
#
loop_
_entity.id
_entity.type
_entity.pdbx_description
1 polymer ?
#
loop_
_entity_poly.entity_id
_entity_poly.type
_entity_poly.pdbx_seq_one_letter_code
_entity_poly.pdbx_strand_id
1 'polypeptide(L)'
;MDCNAYSTAMKTQNQTHLNLPDEIGQVSIFPITQATTATFADLYFRLTFFFFIQRGEKYVKTPMQGEMIGREGDLMIFPPGAMVTMVNRPVLDDAYRALGVCFSHDLIDAVFADAPKAKNATDVQIVRSDRHNPNAILSLIQDNLANESLPEPIRQHRLIEPLIWLREQGIILPTTTEDQPISKVRRLVETDLSHPWMADEVAKRFAMSEATMRRWLSKTGQGFAKILLHTRLERGLSLLQTTDDQISEIALDCGFKTPSHFSDAFRKRFGIKPKDIRLAAH
;
A
#
# COMPACT_ATOMS: atom_id res chain seq x y z
N MET A 1 9.75 -36.69 -28.31
CA MET A 1 10.43 -35.39 -28.15
C MET A 1 9.46 -34.54 -27.33
N ASP A 2 9.86 -34.34 -26.11
CA ASP A 2 8.97 -34.02 -24.99
C ASP A 2 8.46 -32.57 -25.00
N CYS A 3 7.13 -32.45 -25.16
CA CYS A 3 6.39 -31.18 -24.93
C CYS A 3 6.15 -30.86 -23.43
N ASN A 4 6.79 -31.57 -22.52
CA ASN A 4 6.52 -31.45 -21.08
C ASN A 4 7.56 -30.63 -20.30
N ALA A 5 8.64 -30.19 -20.94
CA ALA A 5 9.70 -29.41 -20.28
C ALA A 5 9.44 -27.90 -20.22
N TYR A 6 8.54 -27.38 -21.06
CA TYR A 6 8.21 -25.94 -21.08
C TYR A 6 7.12 -25.54 -20.07
N SER A 7 6.33 -26.50 -19.58
CA SER A 7 5.25 -26.22 -18.62
C SER A 7 5.72 -26.08 -17.17
N THR A 8 6.90 -26.61 -16.84
CA THR A 8 7.41 -26.59 -15.45
C THR A 8 8.25 -25.35 -15.15
N ALA A 9 8.82 -24.71 -16.17
CA ALA A 9 9.63 -23.49 -16.01
C ALA A 9 8.80 -22.19 -15.85
N MET A 10 7.53 -22.20 -16.26
CA MET A 10 6.63 -21.03 -16.09
C MET A 10 5.87 -21.00 -14.76
N LYS A 11 5.91 -22.07 -13.96
CA LYS A 11 5.24 -22.11 -12.64
C LYS A 11 6.06 -21.57 -11.47
N THR A 12 7.33 -21.22 -11.69
CA THR A 12 8.23 -20.81 -10.60
C THR A 12 8.49 -19.29 -10.57
N GLN A 13 7.84 -18.49 -11.41
CA GLN A 13 8.09 -17.04 -11.50
C GLN A 13 6.93 -16.13 -11.12
N ASN A 14 5.83 -16.64 -10.56
CA ASN A 14 4.68 -15.82 -10.19
C ASN A 14 4.32 -15.88 -8.69
N GLN A 15 5.32 -15.99 -7.81
CA GLN A 15 5.16 -15.59 -6.41
C GLN A 15 5.68 -14.16 -6.25
N THR A 16 5.00 -13.20 -6.86
CA THR A 16 5.16 -11.79 -6.49
C THR A 16 4.46 -11.60 -5.15
N HIS A 17 5.08 -12.10 -4.07
CA HIS A 17 4.76 -11.58 -2.75
C HIS A 17 4.89 -10.07 -2.84
N LEU A 18 3.85 -9.32 -2.44
CA LEU A 18 3.96 -7.90 -2.16
C LEU A 18 4.95 -7.74 -1.00
N ASN A 19 6.24 -7.91 -1.29
CA ASN A 19 7.28 -7.46 -0.41
C ASN A 19 7.27 -5.94 -0.49
N LEU A 20 6.56 -5.31 0.46
CA LEU A 20 6.76 -3.90 0.72
C LEU A 20 8.26 -3.73 0.97
N PRO A 21 8.90 -2.71 0.41
CA PRO A 21 10.34 -2.54 0.50
C PRO A 21 10.74 -2.33 1.97
N ASP A 22 11.19 -3.39 2.61
CA ASP A 22 11.82 -3.33 3.94
C ASP A 22 13.34 -3.19 3.83
N GLU A 23 13.90 -3.29 2.60
CA GLU A 23 15.32 -3.24 2.34
C GLU A 23 15.73 -1.93 1.66
N ILE A 24 16.94 -1.47 1.99
CA ILE A 24 17.59 -0.27 1.45
C ILE A 24 17.65 -0.34 -0.08
N GLY A 25 17.19 0.71 -0.75
CA GLY A 25 17.34 0.88 -2.20
C GLY A 25 16.26 0.21 -3.05
N GLN A 26 15.15 -0.25 -2.47
CA GLN A 26 14.09 -0.93 -3.22
C GLN A 26 12.91 -0.02 -3.57
N VAL A 27 12.37 -0.26 -4.77
CA VAL A 27 11.08 0.27 -5.22
C VAL A 27 10.19 -0.92 -5.58
N SER A 28 8.97 -0.92 -5.11
CA SER A 28 7.96 -1.92 -5.47
C SER A 28 6.88 -1.26 -6.32
N ILE A 29 6.50 -1.93 -7.43
CA ILE A 29 5.40 -1.54 -8.29
C ILE A 29 4.42 -2.71 -8.42
N PHE A 30 3.13 -2.44 -8.36
CA PHE A 30 2.10 -3.46 -8.46
C PHE A 30 0.81 -2.90 -9.06
N PRO A 31 0.12 -3.68 -9.92
CA PRO A 31 -1.18 -3.30 -10.43
C PRO A 31 -2.24 -3.38 -9.34
N ILE A 32 -3.20 -2.46 -9.36
CA ILE A 32 -4.37 -2.43 -8.48
C ILE A 32 -5.61 -2.42 -9.35
N THR A 33 -6.45 -3.43 -9.17
CA THR A 33 -7.70 -3.58 -9.91
C THR A 33 -8.87 -3.71 -8.96
N GLN A 34 -9.97 -3.05 -9.26
CA GLN A 34 -11.20 -3.15 -8.48
C GLN A 34 -12.42 -3.02 -9.39
N ALA A 35 -13.24 -4.07 -9.39
CA ALA A 35 -14.38 -4.19 -10.30
C ALA A 35 -15.60 -3.38 -9.84
N THR A 36 -15.80 -3.19 -8.54
CA THR A 36 -16.99 -2.55 -7.99
C THR A 36 -16.63 -1.39 -7.08
N THR A 37 -17.50 -0.38 -7.02
CA THR A 37 -17.34 0.73 -6.08
C THR A 37 -17.40 0.21 -4.64
N ALA A 38 -16.40 0.55 -3.84
CA ALA A 38 -16.38 0.23 -2.41
C ALA A 38 -15.73 1.36 -1.60
N THR A 39 -16.22 1.55 -0.37
CA THR A 39 -15.68 2.52 0.56
C THR A 39 -14.76 1.82 1.55
N PHE A 40 -13.53 2.27 1.62
CA PHE A 40 -12.51 1.77 2.55
C PHE A 40 -12.26 2.84 3.61
N ALA A 41 -12.95 2.71 4.77
CA ALA A 41 -12.78 3.64 5.87
C ALA A 41 -11.51 3.34 6.70
N ASP A 42 -10.88 4.38 7.24
CA ASP A 42 -9.73 4.30 8.16
C ASP A 42 -8.58 3.41 7.66
N LEU A 43 -8.26 3.46 6.36
CA LEU A 43 -7.07 2.79 5.85
C LEU A 43 -5.82 3.50 6.33
N TYR A 44 -4.87 2.70 6.81
CA TYR A 44 -3.61 3.20 7.35
C TYR A 44 -2.46 2.93 6.37
N PHE A 45 -1.74 3.98 6.00
CA PHE A 45 -0.55 3.88 5.16
C PHE A 45 0.71 3.92 6.03
N ARG A 46 1.46 2.82 6.07
CA ARG A 46 2.73 2.72 6.82
C ARG A 46 3.90 3.34 6.07
N LEU A 47 3.91 3.20 4.75
CA LEU A 47 4.91 3.76 3.84
C LEU A 47 4.30 4.88 3.01
N THR A 48 5.15 5.66 2.37
CA THR A 48 4.71 6.58 1.31
C THR A 48 4.22 5.77 0.13
N PHE A 49 2.97 5.97 -0.24
CA PHE A 49 2.29 5.22 -1.28
C PHE A 49 1.88 6.13 -2.43
N PHE A 50 2.24 5.75 -3.65
CA PHE A 50 1.96 6.47 -4.88
C PHE A 50 0.93 5.70 -5.69
N PHE A 51 -0.22 6.31 -5.98
CA PHE A 51 -1.25 5.74 -6.84
C PHE A 51 -1.30 6.48 -8.17
N PHE A 52 -0.78 5.88 -9.23
CA PHE A 52 -0.96 6.36 -10.60
C PHE A 52 -2.28 5.82 -11.14
N ILE A 53 -3.28 6.68 -11.27
CA ILE A 53 -4.64 6.30 -11.67
C ILE A 53 -4.67 6.11 -13.16
N GLN A 54 -4.93 4.88 -13.61
CA GLN A 54 -4.97 4.51 -15.04
C GLN A 54 -6.38 4.50 -15.60
N ARG A 55 -7.38 4.16 -14.75
CA ARG A 55 -8.78 4.08 -15.13
C ARG A 55 -9.69 4.32 -13.94
N GLY A 56 -10.75 5.12 -14.15
CA GLY A 56 -11.71 5.44 -13.09
C GLY A 56 -11.29 6.60 -12.20
N GLU A 57 -11.89 6.70 -11.04
CA GLU A 57 -11.67 7.78 -10.08
C GLU A 57 -11.35 7.24 -8.68
N LYS A 58 -10.50 7.95 -7.96
CA LYS A 58 -10.21 7.71 -6.55
C LYS A 58 -10.65 8.91 -5.71
N TYR A 59 -11.66 8.71 -4.88
CA TYR A 59 -12.11 9.68 -3.88
C TYR A 59 -11.39 9.42 -2.58
N VAL A 60 -10.88 10.45 -1.96
CA VAL A 60 -10.18 10.38 -0.68
C VAL A 60 -10.71 11.46 0.24
N LYS A 61 -11.01 11.08 1.47
CA LYS A 61 -11.36 12.00 2.53
C LYS A 61 -10.31 11.97 3.61
N THR A 62 -9.68 13.12 3.86
CA THR A 62 -8.69 13.30 4.91
C THR A 62 -9.22 14.25 5.99
N PRO A 63 -8.71 14.13 7.23
CA PRO A 63 -9.10 15.05 8.30
C PRO A 63 -8.69 16.51 8.05
N MET A 64 -7.62 16.75 7.29
CA MET A 64 -7.03 18.09 7.11
C MET A 64 -7.52 18.81 5.85
N GLN A 65 -7.64 18.12 4.72
CA GLN A 65 -7.98 18.74 3.44
C GLN A 65 -9.41 18.46 2.97
N GLY A 66 -10.16 17.64 3.73
CA GLY A 66 -11.52 17.28 3.34
C GLY A 66 -11.54 16.26 2.21
N GLU A 67 -12.38 16.49 1.17
CA GLU A 67 -12.57 15.56 0.06
C GLU A 67 -11.69 15.91 -1.13
N MET A 68 -11.01 14.92 -1.64
CA MET A 68 -10.12 15.02 -2.80
C MET A 68 -10.50 13.96 -3.83
N ILE A 69 -10.37 14.29 -5.11
CA ILE A 69 -10.68 13.37 -6.21
C ILE A 69 -9.47 13.30 -7.14
N GLY A 70 -8.88 12.11 -7.25
CA GLY A 70 -7.93 11.78 -8.30
C GLY A 70 -8.66 11.15 -9.49
N ARG A 71 -8.30 11.56 -10.70
CA ARG A 71 -8.86 11.10 -11.96
C ARG A 71 -7.84 10.35 -12.78
N GLU A 72 -8.28 9.74 -13.86
CA GLU A 72 -7.40 9.09 -14.82
C GLU A 72 -6.25 10.03 -15.26
N GLY A 73 -5.02 9.52 -15.18
CA GLY A 73 -3.79 10.25 -15.43
C GLY A 73 -3.19 10.97 -14.21
N ASP A 74 -3.95 11.18 -13.14
CA ASP A 74 -3.45 11.80 -11.91
C ASP A 74 -2.59 10.83 -11.08
N LEU A 75 -1.66 11.38 -10.31
CA LEU A 75 -0.93 10.70 -9.25
C LEU A 75 -1.43 11.20 -7.90
N MET A 76 -1.84 10.28 -7.04
CA MET A 76 -2.13 10.57 -5.63
C MET A 76 -1.05 9.98 -4.73
N ILE A 77 -0.54 10.77 -3.79
CA ILE A 77 0.55 10.41 -2.89
C ILE A 77 0.02 10.39 -1.46
N PHE A 78 0.15 9.25 -0.80
CA PHE A 78 -0.28 9.02 0.57
C PHE A 78 0.97 8.94 1.46
N PRO A 79 1.18 9.89 2.37
CA PRO A 79 2.34 9.87 3.24
C PRO A 79 2.23 8.79 4.31
N PRO A 80 3.34 8.35 4.90
CA PRO A 80 3.33 7.42 6.01
C PRO A 80 2.62 8.01 7.23
N GLY A 81 1.85 7.17 7.95
CA GLY A 81 1.01 7.60 9.05
C GLY A 81 -0.36 8.14 8.64
N ALA A 82 -0.62 8.36 7.35
CA ALA A 82 -1.92 8.76 6.87
C ALA A 82 -3.00 7.71 7.19
N MET A 83 -4.12 8.19 7.73
CA MET A 83 -5.32 7.40 7.95
C MET A 83 -6.45 8.05 7.16
N VAL A 84 -6.93 7.40 6.13
CA VAL A 84 -7.88 7.98 5.18
C VAL A 84 -9.09 7.09 4.97
N THR A 85 -10.20 7.73 4.58
CA THR A 85 -11.31 7.01 3.95
C THR A 85 -11.21 7.23 2.44
N MET A 86 -11.21 6.15 1.68
CA MET A 86 -11.15 6.23 0.22
C MET A 86 -12.21 5.37 -0.46
N VAL A 87 -12.58 5.79 -1.67
CA VAL A 87 -13.49 5.08 -2.56
C VAL A 87 -12.84 5.01 -3.94
N ASN A 88 -12.65 3.80 -4.46
CA ASN A 88 -12.32 3.61 -5.85
C ASN A 88 -13.63 3.45 -6.64
N ARG A 89 -13.80 4.23 -7.69
CA ARG A 89 -14.97 4.18 -8.58
C ARG A 89 -14.53 3.70 -9.95
N PRO A 90 -14.97 2.49 -10.34
CA PRO A 90 -14.87 2.04 -11.72
C PRO A 90 -15.63 2.99 -12.67
N VAL A 91 -15.25 3.00 -13.92
CA VAL A 91 -16.08 3.60 -14.99
C VAL A 91 -17.11 2.59 -15.46
N LEU A 92 -18.09 3.07 -16.24
CA LEU A 92 -19.10 2.18 -16.83
C LEU A 92 -18.39 1.14 -17.72
N ASP A 93 -18.74 -0.13 -17.52
CA ASP A 93 -18.23 -1.29 -18.27
C ASP A 93 -16.71 -1.57 -18.14
N ASP A 94 -16.02 -0.97 -17.16
CA ASP A 94 -14.60 -1.26 -16.90
C ASP A 94 -14.23 -1.12 -15.42
N ALA A 95 -13.23 -1.90 -14.97
CA ALA A 95 -12.74 -1.85 -13.60
C ALA A 95 -11.94 -0.56 -13.33
N TYR A 96 -11.93 -0.13 -12.08
CA TYR A 96 -10.93 0.82 -11.61
C TYR A 96 -9.54 0.17 -11.71
N ARG A 97 -8.57 0.90 -12.29
CA ARG A 97 -7.18 0.47 -12.40
C ARG A 97 -6.23 1.57 -11.97
N ALA A 98 -5.22 1.19 -11.22
CA ALA A 98 -4.10 2.05 -10.86
C ALA A 98 -2.81 1.23 -10.79
N LEU A 99 -1.67 1.90 -10.90
CA LEU A 99 -0.39 1.34 -10.50
C LEU A 99 -0.01 1.93 -9.14
N GLY A 100 0.20 1.04 -8.16
CA GLY A 100 0.75 1.37 -6.87
C GLY A 100 2.27 1.33 -6.93
N VAL A 101 2.92 2.33 -6.36
CA VAL A 101 4.38 2.37 -6.22
C VAL A 101 4.72 2.73 -4.79
N CYS A 102 5.67 2.01 -4.21
CA CYS A 102 6.26 2.32 -2.90
C CYS A 102 7.77 2.48 -3.08
N PHE A 103 8.32 3.55 -2.49
CA PHE A 103 9.76 3.74 -2.36
C PHE A 103 10.20 3.44 -0.93
N SER A 104 11.41 2.92 -0.77
CA SER A 104 12.02 2.81 0.56
C SER A 104 12.21 4.20 1.17
N HIS A 105 12.25 4.25 2.50
CA HIS A 105 12.49 5.49 3.22
C HIS A 105 13.83 6.12 2.83
N ASP A 106 14.88 5.31 2.63
CA ASP A 106 16.21 5.79 2.30
C ASP A 106 16.26 6.53 0.96
N LEU A 107 15.50 6.06 -0.05
CA LEU A 107 15.40 6.78 -1.34
C LEU A 107 14.65 8.12 -1.18
N ILE A 108 13.60 8.15 -0.37
CA ILE A 108 12.88 9.39 -0.09
C ILE A 108 13.79 10.36 0.69
N ASP A 109 14.48 9.88 1.73
CA ASP A 109 15.38 10.69 2.55
C ASP A 109 16.54 11.23 1.71
N ALA A 110 17.09 10.46 0.76
CA ALA A 110 18.14 10.91 -0.13
C ALA A 110 17.74 12.15 -0.95
N VAL A 111 16.45 12.34 -1.22
CA VAL A 111 15.95 13.48 -2.03
C VAL A 111 15.35 14.59 -1.17
N PHE A 112 14.71 14.24 -0.05
CA PHE A 112 13.88 15.18 0.72
C PHE A 112 14.46 15.55 2.10
N ALA A 113 15.65 15.04 2.50
CA ALA A 113 16.23 15.30 3.82
C ALA A 113 16.42 16.79 4.15
N ASP A 114 16.74 17.61 3.15
CA ASP A 114 16.92 19.05 3.24
C ASP A 114 15.67 19.87 2.86
N ALA A 115 14.57 19.18 2.52
CA ALA A 115 13.31 19.86 2.16
C ALA A 115 12.68 20.53 3.39
N PRO A 116 12.03 21.70 3.23
CA PRO A 116 11.36 22.36 4.32
C PRO A 116 10.24 21.48 4.87
N LYS A 117 10.12 21.43 6.21
CA LYS A 117 9.03 20.71 6.89
C LYS A 117 7.70 21.44 6.63
N ALA A 118 7.00 21.07 5.59
CA ALA A 118 5.71 21.64 5.27
C ALA A 118 4.58 20.89 5.98
N LYS A 119 3.55 21.60 6.43
CA LYS A 119 2.38 21.01 7.09
C LYS A 119 1.61 20.04 6.19
N ASN A 120 1.62 20.27 4.88
CA ASN A 120 0.99 19.43 3.88
C ASN A 120 1.75 18.15 3.56
N ALA A 121 3.02 18.03 3.96
CA ALA A 121 3.81 16.80 3.76
C ALA A 121 3.19 15.58 4.50
N THR A 122 2.40 15.81 5.53
CA THR A 122 1.74 14.76 6.33
C THR A 122 0.33 14.43 5.87
N ASP A 123 -0.16 15.05 4.80
CA ASP A 123 -1.47 14.77 4.23
C ASP A 123 -1.35 14.27 2.77
N VAL A 124 -2.45 13.76 2.22
CA VAL A 124 -2.51 13.27 0.83
C VAL A 124 -2.25 14.42 -0.14
N GLN A 125 -1.42 14.19 -1.15
CA GLN A 125 -1.11 15.14 -2.21
C GLN A 125 -1.56 14.61 -3.55
N ILE A 126 -1.91 15.51 -4.48
CA ILE A 126 -2.29 15.17 -5.86
C ILE A 126 -1.40 15.91 -6.83
N VAL A 127 -0.75 15.16 -7.72
CA VAL A 127 -0.08 15.67 -8.92
C VAL A 127 -1.06 15.53 -10.08
N ARG A 128 -1.56 16.66 -10.57
CA ARG A 128 -2.59 16.71 -11.59
C ARG A 128 -2.01 16.48 -12.99
N SER A 129 -2.70 15.65 -13.79
CA SER A 129 -2.30 15.36 -15.16
C SER A 129 -2.46 16.53 -16.12
N ASP A 130 -3.35 17.48 -15.81
CA ASP A 130 -3.56 18.71 -16.59
C ASP A 130 -2.45 19.79 -16.41
N ARG A 131 -1.63 19.66 -15.35
CA ARG A 131 -0.54 20.60 -15.04
C ARG A 131 0.83 19.98 -15.12
N HIS A 132 0.91 18.71 -14.84
CA HIS A 132 2.13 17.92 -14.76
C HIS A 132 1.93 16.66 -15.61
N ASN A 133 2.99 15.88 -15.79
CA ASN A 133 2.90 14.61 -16.50
C ASN A 133 3.26 13.43 -15.59
N PRO A 134 2.34 12.96 -14.70
CA PRO A 134 2.62 11.83 -13.83
C PRO A 134 2.99 10.55 -14.59
N ASN A 135 2.45 10.36 -15.80
CA ASN A 135 2.77 9.19 -16.62
C ASN A 135 4.24 9.17 -17.07
N ALA A 136 4.87 10.31 -17.29
CA ALA A 136 6.32 10.36 -17.56
C ALA A 136 7.12 9.88 -16.35
N ILE A 137 6.72 10.26 -15.13
CA ILE A 137 7.34 9.79 -13.89
C ILE A 137 7.16 8.27 -13.74
N LEU A 138 5.95 7.78 -14.04
CA LEU A 138 5.68 6.34 -14.01
C LEU A 138 6.53 5.58 -15.02
N SER A 139 6.67 6.08 -16.25
CA SER A 139 7.52 5.46 -17.28
C SER A 139 8.98 5.38 -16.85
N LEU A 140 9.53 6.43 -16.25
CA LEU A 140 10.89 6.41 -15.69
C LEU A 140 11.07 5.28 -14.66
N ILE A 141 10.08 5.07 -13.78
CA ILE A 141 10.12 4.00 -12.78
C ILE A 141 10.07 2.63 -13.47
N GLN A 142 9.14 2.44 -14.40
CA GLN A 142 8.96 1.17 -15.11
C GLN A 142 10.19 0.80 -15.96
N ASP A 143 10.73 1.75 -16.72
CA ASP A 143 11.91 1.54 -17.57
C ASP A 143 13.14 1.17 -16.73
N ASN A 144 13.28 1.78 -15.55
CA ASN A 144 14.39 1.45 -14.66
C ASN A 144 14.25 0.05 -14.05
N LEU A 145 13.04 -0.33 -13.64
CA LEU A 145 12.78 -1.67 -13.07
C LEU A 145 12.89 -2.78 -14.12
N ALA A 146 12.53 -2.49 -15.38
CA ALA A 146 12.63 -3.45 -16.49
C ALA A 146 14.06 -3.67 -16.98
N ASN A 147 14.99 -2.75 -16.67
CA ASN A 147 16.36 -2.83 -17.19
C ASN A 147 17.32 -3.49 -16.21
N GLU A 148 17.27 -4.83 -16.15
CA GLU A 148 18.13 -5.62 -15.28
C GLU A 148 19.63 -5.61 -15.69
N SER A 149 19.94 -5.15 -16.91
CA SER A 149 21.32 -5.12 -17.43
C SER A 149 22.15 -3.96 -16.88
N LEU A 150 21.52 -2.99 -16.23
CA LEU A 150 22.23 -1.85 -15.64
C LEU A 150 23.00 -2.26 -14.38
N PRO A 151 24.25 -1.78 -14.21
CA PRO A 151 24.95 -1.90 -12.94
C PRO A 151 24.13 -1.34 -11.77
N GLU A 152 24.16 -2.02 -10.63
CA GLU A 152 23.39 -1.67 -9.45
C GLU A 152 23.49 -0.19 -9.04
N PRO A 153 24.70 0.46 -9.01
CA PRO A 153 24.79 1.88 -8.67
C PRO A 153 24.06 2.80 -9.64
N ILE A 154 24.02 2.45 -10.95
CA ILE A 154 23.30 3.21 -11.97
C ILE A 154 21.79 3.04 -11.78
N ARG A 155 21.35 1.81 -11.51
CA ARG A 155 19.93 1.50 -11.25
C ARG A 155 19.43 2.27 -10.03
N GLN A 156 20.16 2.25 -8.92
CA GLN A 156 19.82 3.02 -7.71
C GLN A 156 19.74 4.53 -7.99
N HIS A 157 20.70 5.07 -8.73
CA HIS A 157 20.69 6.49 -9.11
C HIS A 157 19.43 6.85 -9.93
N ARG A 158 19.04 6.01 -10.88
CA ARG A 158 17.85 6.22 -11.70
C ARG A 158 16.53 6.12 -10.92
N LEU A 159 16.50 5.37 -9.81
CA LEU A 159 15.32 5.31 -8.93
C LEU A 159 15.09 6.60 -8.14
N ILE A 160 16.12 7.44 -8.01
CA ILE A 160 16.03 8.76 -7.37
C ILE A 160 15.43 9.80 -8.33
N GLU A 161 15.65 9.69 -9.63
CA GLU A 161 15.19 10.65 -10.64
C GLU A 161 13.68 10.94 -10.55
N PRO A 162 12.76 9.96 -10.46
CA PRO A 162 11.34 10.21 -10.27
C PRO A 162 11.02 11.07 -9.04
N LEU A 163 11.75 10.86 -7.95
CA LEU A 163 11.57 11.62 -6.71
C LEU A 163 12.06 13.07 -6.86
N ILE A 164 13.15 13.29 -7.59
CA ILE A 164 13.65 14.64 -7.92
C ILE A 164 12.61 15.40 -8.76
N TRP A 165 12.05 14.75 -9.79
CA TRP A 165 10.96 15.35 -10.58
C TRP A 165 9.75 15.76 -9.75
N LEU A 166 9.34 14.93 -8.77
CA LEU A 166 8.25 15.28 -7.86
C LEU A 166 8.62 16.47 -6.98
N ARG A 167 9.85 16.53 -6.47
CA ARG A 167 10.34 17.64 -5.67
C ARG A 167 10.34 18.96 -6.45
N GLU A 168 10.80 18.96 -7.70
CA GLU A 168 10.80 20.12 -8.60
C GLU A 168 9.38 20.60 -8.92
N GLN A 169 8.39 19.71 -8.88
CA GLN A 169 6.97 20.05 -9.01
C GLN A 169 6.33 20.55 -7.70
N GLY A 170 7.13 20.77 -6.67
CA GLY A 170 6.65 21.29 -5.39
C GLY A 170 6.04 20.25 -4.45
N ILE A 171 6.15 18.96 -4.77
CA ILE A 171 5.76 17.88 -3.88
C ILE A 171 6.79 17.78 -2.75
N ILE A 172 6.31 17.68 -1.52
CA ILE A 172 7.14 17.51 -0.33
C ILE A 172 6.73 16.19 0.33
N LEU A 173 7.69 15.28 0.43
CA LEU A 173 7.48 13.99 1.12
C LEU A 173 8.11 14.06 2.52
N PRO A 174 7.44 13.46 3.52
CA PRO A 174 7.99 13.37 4.86
C PRO A 174 9.19 12.41 4.85
N THR A 175 10.30 12.87 5.34
CA THR A 175 11.53 12.09 5.46
C THR A 175 11.45 11.39 6.79
N THR A 176 11.54 11.43 7.79
CA THR A 176 11.46 10.58 8.98
C THR A 176 10.10 10.75 9.66
N THR A 177 9.28 9.75 9.66
CA THR A 177 8.19 9.67 10.61
C THR A 177 8.72 9.08 11.91
N GLU A 178 8.59 9.84 13.01
CA GLU A 178 8.68 9.19 14.32
C GLU A 178 7.74 7.98 14.26
N ASP A 179 8.29 6.80 14.51
CA ASP A 179 7.55 5.54 14.48
C ASP A 179 6.40 5.60 15.50
N GLN A 180 5.24 5.97 15.03
CA GLN A 180 4.04 6.01 15.86
C GLN A 180 3.76 4.63 16.47
N PRO A 181 3.16 4.55 17.63
CA PRO A 181 2.82 3.27 18.29
C PRO A 181 2.14 2.27 17.36
N ILE A 182 1.20 2.75 16.55
CA ILE A 182 0.46 1.93 15.59
C ILE A 182 1.37 1.37 14.50
N SER A 183 2.32 2.17 13.97
CA SER A 183 3.28 1.74 12.94
C SER A 183 4.20 0.64 13.46
N LYS A 184 4.69 0.77 14.69
CA LYS A 184 5.56 -0.23 15.32
C LYS A 184 4.85 -1.57 15.49
N VAL A 185 3.61 -1.54 15.99
CA VAL A 185 2.81 -2.76 16.18
C VAL A 185 2.48 -3.39 14.83
N ARG A 186 2.07 -2.60 13.83
CA ARG A 186 1.80 -3.11 12.49
C ARG A 186 3.01 -3.77 11.86
N ARG A 187 4.18 -3.13 11.91
CA ARG A 187 5.44 -3.70 11.40
C ARG A 187 5.75 -5.05 12.04
N LEU A 188 5.56 -5.16 13.36
CA LEU A 188 5.78 -6.42 14.05
C LEU A 188 4.80 -7.50 13.59
N VAL A 189 3.50 -7.23 13.52
CA VAL A 189 2.51 -8.25 13.14
C VAL A 189 2.58 -8.60 11.66
N GLU A 190 3.05 -7.70 10.81
CA GLU A 190 3.28 -7.94 9.38
C GLU A 190 4.41 -8.92 9.10
N THR A 191 5.34 -9.14 10.05
CA THR A 191 6.41 -10.16 9.89
C THR A 191 5.85 -11.58 9.75
N ASP A 192 4.70 -11.85 10.38
CA ASP A 192 3.95 -13.09 10.23
C ASP A 192 2.49 -12.85 10.59
N LEU A 193 1.66 -12.59 9.60
CA LEU A 193 0.22 -12.35 9.80
C LEU A 193 -0.54 -13.61 10.24
N SER A 194 -0.01 -14.80 9.93
CA SER A 194 -0.61 -16.08 10.31
C SER A 194 -0.40 -16.40 11.79
N HIS A 195 0.66 -15.86 12.39
CA HIS A 195 0.96 -16.06 13.80
C HIS A 195 -0.21 -15.59 14.71
N PRO A 196 -0.60 -16.36 15.73
CA PRO A 196 -1.67 -16.00 16.67
C PRO A 196 -1.21 -14.96 17.70
N TRP A 197 -0.83 -13.78 17.24
CA TRP A 197 -0.32 -12.69 18.07
C TRP A 197 -1.22 -12.39 19.27
N MET A 198 -0.61 -12.41 20.46
CA MET A 198 -1.25 -12.07 21.72
C MET A 198 -0.71 -10.73 22.26
N ALA A 199 -1.57 -9.99 22.98
CA ALA A 199 -1.22 -8.65 23.47
C ALA A 199 0.00 -8.67 24.44
N ASP A 200 0.10 -9.68 25.29
CA ASP A 200 1.22 -9.84 26.22
C ASP A 200 2.54 -10.16 25.51
N GLU A 201 2.50 -10.97 24.45
CA GLU A 201 3.65 -11.27 23.60
C GLU A 201 4.17 -10.00 22.91
N VAL A 202 3.27 -9.26 22.27
CA VAL A 202 3.62 -8.00 21.59
C VAL A 202 4.17 -6.98 22.58
N ALA A 203 3.57 -6.86 23.76
CA ALA A 203 4.08 -5.97 24.80
C ALA A 203 5.52 -6.35 25.22
N LYS A 204 5.80 -7.65 25.41
CA LYS A 204 7.14 -8.16 25.71
C LYS A 204 8.16 -7.81 24.64
N ARG A 205 7.78 -7.91 23.33
CA ARG A 205 8.64 -7.53 22.21
C ARG A 205 9.06 -6.06 22.26
N PHE A 206 8.22 -5.20 22.84
CA PHE A 206 8.52 -3.77 23.06
C PHE A 206 9.05 -3.46 24.46
N ALA A 207 9.48 -4.47 25.24
CA ALA A 207 10.00 -4.33 26.61
C ALA A 207 9.04 -3.57 27.55
N MET A 208 7.73 -3.81 27.42
CA MET A 208 6.70 -3.17 28.25
C MET A 208 5.67 -4.18 28.77
N SER A 209 4.92 -3.79 29.81
CA SER A 209 3.77 -4.56 30.26
C SER A 209 2.57 -4.37 29.32
N GLU A 210 1.63 -5.33 29.30
CA GLU A 210 0.40 -5.20 28.52
C GLU A 210 -0.40 -3.92 28.88
N ALA A 211 -0.45 -3.58 30.19
CA ALA A 211 -1.11 -2.35 30.65
C ALA A 211 -0.42 -1.08 30.10
N THR A 212 0.91 -1.09 30.02
CA THR A 212 1.69 0.01 29.44
C THR A 212 1.45 0.10 27.94
N MET A 213 1.45 -1.03 27.22
CA MET A 213 1.14 -1.08 25.79
C MET A 213 -0.28 -0.59 25.52
N ARG A 214 -1.27 -0.98 26.31
CA ARG A 214 -2.64 -0.50 26.18
C ARG A 214 -2.74 1.03 26.29
N ARG A 215 -2.06 1.64 27.28
CA ARG A 215 -1.99 3.10 27.44
C ARG A 215 -1.24 3.77 26.28
N TRP A 216 -0.17 3.14 25.80
CA TRP A 216 0.60 3.63 24.67
C TRP A 216 -0.24 3.66 23.38
N LEU A 217 -1.00 2.59 23.10
CA LEU A 217 -1.88 2.49 21.94
C LEU A 217 -3.14 3.35 22.08
N SER A 218 -3.64 3.62 23.30
CA SER A 218 -4.87 4.44 23.47
C SER A 218 -4.74 5.83 22.88
N LYS A 219 -3.52 6.37 22.78
CA LYS A 219 -3.24 7.65 22.10
C LYS A 219 -3.57 7.62 20.61
N THR A 220 -3.63 6.45 19.99
CA THR A 220 -3.97 6.25 18.58
C THR A 220 -5.47 6.01 18.35
N GLY A 221 -6.28 5.94 19.42
CA GLY A 221 -7.70 5.59 19.34
C GLY A 221 -7.97 4.11 19.02
N GLN A 222 -6.94 3.25 18.97
CA GLN A 222 -7.06 1.84 18.61
C GLN A 222 -6.39 0.94 19.64
N GLY A 223 -7.07 -0.16 20.02
CA GLY A 223 -6.47 -1.24 20.81
C GLY A 223 -5.78 -2.27 19.92
N PHE A 224 -4.89 -3.07 20.52
CA PHE A 224 -4.09 -4.10 19.81
C PHE A 224 -4.94 -5.03 18.93
N ALA A 225 -6.02 -5.60 19.46
CA ALA A 225 -6.87 -6.53 18.73
C ALA A 225 -7.47 -5.88 17.45
N LYS A 226 -7.84 -4.59 17.52
CA LYS A 226 -8.34 -3.84 16.36
C LYS A 226 -7.23 -3.58 15.35
N ILE A 227 -6.02 -3.23 15.80
CA ILE A 227 -4.85 -3.02 14.94
C ILE A 227 -4.54 -4.32 14.19
N LEU A 228 -4.42 -5.45 14.90
CA LEU A 228 -4.14 -6.76 14.30
C LEU A 228 -5.20 -7.14 13.25
N LEU A 229 -6.49 -7.03 13.61
CA LEU A 229 -7.59 -7.34 12.70
C LEU A 229 -7.54 -6.45 11.44
N HIS A 230 -7.33 -5.14 11.61
CA HIS A 230 -7.27 -4.19 10.50
C HIS A 230 -6.06 -4.48 9.60
N THR A 231 -4.88 -4.74 10.17
CA THR A 231 -3.67 -5.09 9.41
C THR A 231 -3.91 -6.33 8.55
N ARG A 232 -4.51 -7.38 9.10
CA ARG A 232 -4.88 -8.61 8.38
C ARG A 232 -5.87 -8.36 7.24
N LEU A 233 -6.93 -7.58 7.50
CA LEU A 233 -7.94 -7.27 6.49
C LEU A 233 -7.42 -6.34 5.39
N GLU A 234 -6.57 -5.39 5.72
CA GLU A 234 -5.93 -4.49 4.74
C GLU A 234 -4.94 -5.25 3.85
N ARG A 235 -4.21 -6.22 4.42
CA ARG A 235 -3.40 -7.14 3.61
C ARG A 235 -4.27 -7.97 2.67
N GLY A 236 -5.39 -8.52 3.18
CA GLY A 236 -6.35 -9.25 2.35
C GLY A 236 -6.93 -8.40 1.22
N LEU A 237 -7.28 -7.14 1.49
CA LEU A 237 -7.71 -6.19 0.45
C LEU A 237 -6.62 -5.99 -0.61
N SER A 238 -5.39 -5.77 -0.18
CA SER A 238 -4.25 -5.63 -1.09
C SER A 238 -4.10 -6.84 -2.01
N LEU A 239 -4.08 -8.06 -1.44
CA LEU A 239 -3.97 -9.29 -2.24
C LEU A 239 -5.14 -9.49 -3.21
N LEU A 240 -6.37 -9.18 -2.79
CA LEU A 240 -7.54 -9.22 -3.68
C LEU A 240 -7.42 -8.27 -4.88
N GLN A 241 -6.76 -7.13 -4.72
CA GLN A 241 -6.61 -6.10 -5.76
C GLN A 241 -5.38 -6.31 -6.64
N THR A 242 -4.39 -7.09 -6.18
CA THR A 242 -3.07 -7.18 -6.83
C THR A 242 -2.69 -8.59 -7.29
N THR A 243 -3.43 -9.62 -6.89
CA THR A 243 -3.19 -11.02 -7.26
C THR A 243 -4.46 -11.71 -7.70
N ASP A 244 -4.31 -12.88 -8.33
CA ASP A 244 -5.40 -13.78 -8.68
C ASP A 244 -5.52 -14.98 -7.72
N ASP A 245 -4.85 -14.94 -6.57
CA ASP A 245 -4.84 -16.00 -5.57
C ASP A 245 -6.26 -16.31 -5.08
N GLN A 246 -6.53 -17.56 -4.72
CA GLN A 246 -7.85 -17.95 -4.21
C GLN A 246 -8.16 -17.22 -2.89
N ILE A 247 -9.44 -16.81 -2.73
CA ILE A 247 -9.88 -16.12 -1.49
C ILE A 247 -9.61 -16.97 -0.24
N SER A 248 -9.66 -18.31 -0.38
CA SER A 248 -9.32 -19.24 0.69
C SER A 248 -7.85 -19.18 1.10
N GLU A 249 -6.94 -19.06 0.15
CA GLU A 249 -5.50 -18.92 0.36
C GLU A 249 -5.20 -17.56 0.99
N ILE A 250 -5.74 -16.47 0.42
CA ILE A 250 -5.63 -15.12 0.99
C ILE A 250 -6.09 -15.08 2.45
N ALA A 251 -7.20 -15.75 2.77
CA ALA A 251 -7.71 -15.78 4.14
C ALA A 251 -6.71 -16.42 5.12
N LEU A 252 -6.11 -17.55 4.73
CA LEU A 252 -5.10 -18.25 5.55
C LEU A 252 -3.82 -17.43 5.69
N ASP A 253 -3.31 -16.87 4.60
CA ASP A 253 -2.11 -16.02 4.58
C ASP A 253 -2.28 -14.77 5.44
N CYS A 254 -3.50 -14.24 5.51
CA CYS A 254 -3.84 -13.14 6.40
C CYS A 254 -4.13 -13.57 7.85
N GLY A 255 -3.90 -14.83 8.20
CA GLY A 255 -4.04 -15.35 9.56
C GLY A 255 -5.47 -15.56 10.05
N PHE A 256 -6.41 -15.78 9.13
CA PHE A 256 -7.77 -16.20 9.47
C PHE A 256 -7.85 -17.72 9.50
N LYS A 257 -8.54 -18.27 10.51
CA LYS A 257 -8.70 -19.73 10.66
C LYS A 257 -9.57 -20.35 9.55
N THR A 258 -10.49 -19.58 8.99
CA THR A 258 -11.38 -20.03 7.91
C THR A 258 -11.67 -18.92 6.92
N PRO A 259 -11.90 -19.26 5.63
CA PRO A 259 -12.31 -18.29 4.61
C PRO A 259 -13.63 -17.58 4.93
N SER A 260 -14.55 -18.27 5.62
CA SER A 260 -15.83 -17.69 6.04
C SER A 260 -15.61 -16.57 7.06
N HIS A 261 -14.78 -16.81 8.08
CA HIS A 261 -14.44 -15.78 9.08
C HIS A 261 -13.77 -14.57 8.44
N PHE A 262 -12.85 -14.79 7.50
CA PHE A 262 -12.25 -13.70 6.71
C PHE A 262 -13.32 -12.91 5.96
N SER A 263 -14.21 -13.60 5.22
CA SER A 263 -15.24 -12.94 4.40
C SER A 263 -16.24 -12.13 5.23
N ASP A 264 -16.62 -12.64 6.40
CA ASP A 264 -17.52 -11.92 7.32
C ASP A 264 -16.85 -10.69 7.93
N ALA A 265 -15.60 -10.83 8.40
CA ALA A 265 -14.82 -9.73 8.95
C ALA A 265 -14.54 -8.67 7.88
N PHE A 266 -14.20 -9.10 6.66
CA PHE A 266 -13.97 -8.24 5.51
C PHE A 266 -15.23 -7.44 5.14
N ARG A 267 -16.38 -8.12 5.01
CA ARG A 267 -17.66 -7.45 4.75
C ARG A 267 -18.05 -6.49 5.85
N LYS A 268 -17.85 -6.86 7.11
CA LYS A 268 -18.11 -5.97 8.25
C LYS A 268 -17.23 -4.71 8.21
N ARG A 269 -15.97 -4.85 7.78
CA ARG A 269 -15.00 -3.76 7.74
C ARG A 269 -15.18 -2.83 6.53
N PHE A 270 -15.42 -3.40 5.36
CA PHE A 270 -15.41 -2.68 4.08
C PHE A 270 -16.78 -2.59 3.39
N GLY A 271 -17.84 -3.18 3.97
CA GLY A 271 -19.19 -3.14 3.42
C GLY A 271 -19.41 -4.01 2.18
N ILE A 272 -18.37 -4.66 1.66
CA ILE A 272 -18.35 -5.43 0.41
C ILE A 272 -17.75 -6.83 0.66
N LYS A 273 -18.14 -7.83 -0.10
CA LYS A 273 -17.56 -9.18 0.00
C LYS A 273 -16.22 -9.25 -0.75
N PRO A 274 -15.26 -10.09 -0.31
CA PRO A 274 -13.98 -10.26 -1.00
C PRO A 274 -14.12 -10.55 -2.49
N LYS A 275 -15.05 -11.42 -2.89
CA LYS A 275 -15.31 -11.78 -4.29
C LYS A 275 -15.73 -10.58 -5.16
N ASP A 276 -16.47 -9.64 -4.59
CA ASP A 276 -17.02 -8.51 -5.32
C ASP A 276 -15.93 -7.45 -5.65
N ILE A 277 -14.75 -7.54 -5.02
CA ILE A 277 -13.57 -6.73 -5.39
C ILE A 277 -13.09 -7.11 -6.80
N ARG A 278 -13.17 -8.40 -7.17
CA ARG A 278 -12.65 -8.95 -8.46
C ARG A 278 -13.70 -9.09 -9.54
N LEU A 279 -14.98 -9.19 -9.18
CA LEU A 279 -16.04 -9.34 -10.17
C LEU A 279 -16.15 -8.06 -10.99
N ALA A 280 -15.93 -8.16 -12.31
CA ALA A 280 -16.33 -7.10 -13.23
C ALA A 280 -17.84 -6.88 -13.09
N ALA A 281 -18.29 -5.64 -13.13
CA ALA A 281 -19.70 -5.34 -13.32
C ALA A 281 -20.09 -5.91 -14.71
N HIS A 282 -20.96 -6.92 -14.71
CA HIS A 282 -21.60 -7.44 -15.93
C HIS A 282 -22.70 -6.50 -16.37
#